data_373b994f3578fce80492699c0097aa6a
#
_entry.id   373b994f3578fce80492699c0097aa6a
#
_cell.length_a   1.000
_cell.length_b   1.000
_cell.length_c   1.000
_cell.angle_alpha   90.00
_cell.angle_beta   90.00
_cell.angle_gamma   90.00
#
_symmetry.space_group_name_H-M   'P 1'
#
loop_
_entity.id
_entity.type
_entity.pdbx_description
1 polymer ?
#
loop_
_entity_poly.entity_id
_entity_poly.type
_entity_poly.pdbx_seq_one_letter_code
_entity_poly.pdbx_strand_id
1 'polypeptide(L)'
;MFVRHVISLFSGLALAACSVVGIRSGTEEPAYTVVQQIGPSLEIRHYGPRLAAKTVVPGDEVAARSEGFRRLAGYIFGANHGAATIAMTAPVSTGPSETIAMTAPVAQAKTPEGWRVRFFMPARYTMETLPRPNDPRVEIVTVPPETYAVYRYTGTISAAEVAGAHAELARLLAGTGYIASGEVLNWFYDPPWTLPPLRRNEAAVAVTKSPS
;
A
#
# COMPACT_ATOMS: atom_id res chain seq x y z
N MET A 1 23.06 -22.05 28.87
CA MET A 1 22.54 -20.71 28.61
C MET A 1 22.89 -20.15 27.20
N PHE A 2 23.85 -20.73 26.50
CA PHE A 2 24.32 -20.30 25.17
C PHE A 2 23.43 -20.73 23.99
N VAL A 3 22.67 -21.82 24.08
CA VAL A 3 21.89 -22.37 22.98
C VAL A 3 20.66 -21.53 22.61
N ARG A 4 20.03 -20.84 23.58
CA ARG A 4 18.82 -20.04 23.31
C ARG A 4 19.09 -18.76 22.47
N HIS A 5 20.27 -18.17 22.60
CA HIS A 5 20.63 -16.95 21.86
C HIS A 5 21.01 -17.22 20.42
N VAL A 6 21.56 -18.41 20.10
CA VAL A 6 21.95 -18.80 18.75
C VAL A 6 20.71 -19.05 17.87
N ILE A 7 19.65 -19.66 18.44
CA ILE A 7 18.40 -19.92 17.70
C ILE A 7 17.68 -18.61 17.36
N SER A 8 17.71 -17.61 18.26
CA SER A 8 17.10 -16.29 18.00
C SER A 8 17.80 -15.49 16.90
N LEU A 9 19.13 -15.61 16.79
CA LEU A 9 19.90 -14.96 15.71
C LEU A 9 19.66 -15.61 14.36
N PHE A 10 19.54 -16.95 14.30
CA PHE A 10 19.26 -17.67 13.06
C PHE A 10 17.85 -17.40 12.53
N SER A 11 16.83 -17.24 13.41
CA SER A 11 15.46 -16.89 12.99
C SER A 11 15.39 -15.49 12.40
N GLY A 12 16.10 -14.51 12.98
CA GLY A 12 16.15 -13.14 12.45
C GLY A 12 16.86 -13.06 11.10
N LEU A 13 17.90 -13.85 10.89
CA LEU A 13 18.64 -13.89 9.63
C LEU A 13 17.83 -14.55 8.51
N ALA A 14 17.05 -15.59 8.81
CA ALA A 14 16.19 -16.27 7.85
C ALA A 14 15.04 -15.36 7.36
N LEU A 15 14.42 -14.57 8.25
CA LEU A 15 13.38 -13.61 7.88
C LEU A 15 13.92 -12.45 7.03
N ALA A 16 15.13 -11.97 7.32
CA ALA A 16 15.80 -10.96 6.50
C ALA A 16 16.17 -11.50 5.10
N ALA A 17 16.63 -12.75 5.01
CA ALA A 17 16.95 -13.40 3.74
C ALA A 17 15.69 -13.58 2.86
N CYS A 18 14.53 -13.93 3.43
CA CYS A 18 13.27 -14.05 2.70
C CYS A 18 12.85 -12.73 2.04
N SER A 19 13.01 -11.58 2.71
CA SER A 19 12.63 -10.29 2.12
C SER A 19 13.57 -9.82 1.02
N VAL A 20 14.84 -10.23 1.02
CA VAL A 20 15.80 -9.91 -0.05
C VAL A 20 15.44 -10.63 -1.35
N VAL A 21 14.90 -11.84 -1.29
CA VAL A 21 14.47 -12.63 -2.45
C VAL A 21 13.00 -12.47 -2.84
N GLY A 22 12.30 -11.49 -2.24
CA GLY A 22 10.91 -11.15 -2.61
C GLY A 22 9.86 -12.15 -2.12
N ILE A 23 10.14 -12.90 -1.05
CA ILE A 23 9.15 -13.77 -0.41
C ILE A 23 8.21 -12.92 0.44
N ARG A 24 6.91 -12.90 0.08
CA ARG A 24 5.84 -12.08 0.70
C ARG A 24 4.89 -12.91 1.56
N SER A 25 5.27 -14.13 1.91
CA SER A 25 4.44 -15.02 2.74
C SER A 25 4.14 -14.35 4.09
N GLY A 26 2.85 -14.27 4.43
CA GLY A 26 2.38 -13.68 5.68
C GLY A 26 2.08 -12.18 5.64
N THR A 27 2.28 -11.49 4.51
CA THR A 27 1.81 -10.12 4.32
C THR A 27 0.42 -10.13 3.69
N GLU A 28 -0.57 -9.56 4.38
CA GLU A 28 -1.94 -9.46 3.87
C GLU A 28 -2.01 -8.48 2.70
N GLU A 29 -2.74 -8.85 1.66
CA GLU A 29 -3.06 -7.99 0.51
C GLU A 29 -4.57 -7.77 0.44
N PRO A 30 -5.06 -6.59 0.01
CA PRO A 30 -6.47 -6.36 -0.23
C PRO A 30 -7.02 -7.36 -1.23
N ALA A 31 -8.11 -8.02 -0.87
CA ALA A 31 -8.77 -8.99 -1.74
C ALA A 31 -9.33 -8.32 -3.00
N TYR A 32 -9.21 -9.00 -4.13
CA TYR A 32 -9.78 -8.55 -5.41
C TYR A 32 -10.29 -9.74 -6.23
N THR A 33 -11.13 -9.43 -7.19
CA THR A 33 -11.56 -10.36 -8.23
C THR A 33 -10.95 -9.95 -9.56
N VAL A 34 -10.34 -10.89 -10.28
CA VAL A 34 -9.90 -10.65 -11.66
C VAL A 34 -11.14 -10.69 -12.56
N VAL A 35 -11.49 -9.52 -13.10
CA VAL A 35 -12.62 -9.37 -14.02
C VAL A 35 -12.23 -9.84 -15.42
N GLN A 36 -10.98 -9.54 -15.82
CA GLN A 36 -10.44 -9.92 -17.12
C GLN A 36 -8.92 -9.97 -17.08
N GLN A 37 -8.34 -10.97 -17.71
CA GLN A 37 -6.90 -11.05 -17.97
C GLN A 37 -6.65 -10.57 -19.42
N ILE A 38 -5.72 -9.63 -19.59
CA ILE A 38 -5.35 -9.08 -20.88
C ILE A 38 -3.85 -9.32 -21.12
N GLY A 39 -3.54 -10.41 -21.80
CA GLY A 39 -2.15 -10.84 -21.95
C GLY A 39 -1.51 -11.25 -20.60
N PRO A 40 -0.17 -11.36 -20.54
CA PRO A 40 0.53 -11.93 -19.37
C PRO A 40 0.71 -10.95 -18.21
N SER A 41 0.60 -9.64 -18.43
CA SER A 41 1.00 -8.62 -17.47
C SER A 41 -0.05 -7.57 -17.12
N LEU A 42 -1.20 -7.55 -17.82
CA LEU A 42 -2.31 -6.63 -17.56
C LEU A 42 -3.54 -7.38 -17.08
N GLU A 43 -4.07 -6.98 -15.94
CA GLU A 43 -5.30 -7.50 -15.36
C GLU A 43 -6.30 -6.37 -15.13
N ILE A 44 -7.57 -6.65 -15.35
CA ILE A 44 -8.68 -5.81 -14.87
C ILE A 44 -9.14 -6.44 -13.55
N ARG A 45 -8.97 -5.70 -12.46
CA ARG A 45 -9.27 -6.17 -11.11
C ARG A 45 -10.35 -5.32 -10.47
N HIS A 46 -11.34 -5.96 -9.86
CA HIS A 46 -12.33 -5.30 -9.01
C HIS A 46 -11.98 -5.49 -7.55
N TYR A 47 -11.87 -4.38 -6.82
CA TYR A 47 -11.66 -4.33 -5.38
C TYR A 47 -12.92 -3.88 -4.67
N GLY A 48 -13.29 -4.57 -3.60
CA GLY A 48 -14.34 -4.11 -2.67
C GLY A 48 -13.91 -2.87 -1.86
N PRO A 49 -14.78 -2.40 -0.96
CA PRO A 49 -14.45 -1.30 -0.07
C PRO A 49 -13.29 -1.69 0.86
N ARG A 50 -12.37 -0.76 1.10
CA ARG A 50 -11.16 -0.99 1.90
C ARG A 50 -10.90 0.19 2.81
N LEU A 51 -10.34 -0.06 4.00
CA LEU A 51 -9.80 1.00 4.84
C LEU A 51 -8.34 1.27 4.48
N ALA A 52 -7.94 2.53 4.55
CA ALA A 52 -6.56 2.92 4.37
C ALA A 52 -6.18 4.06 5.32
N ALA A 53 -4.95 4.01 5.83
CA ALA A 53 -4.30 5.18 6.38
C ALA A 53 -3.63 5.94 5.23
N LYS A 54 -3.87 7.22 5.11
CA LYS A 54 -3.29 8.10 4.08
C LYS A 54 -2.54 9.26 4.68
N THR A 55 -1.54 9.74 3.96
CA THR A 55 -0.89 11.04 4.19
C THR A 55 -0.57 11.68 2.85
N VAL A 56 -0.49 13.02 2.82
CA VAL A 56 -0.05 13.78 1.64
C VAL A 56 1.26 14.47 1.99
N VAL A 57 2.23 14.37 1.09
CA VAL A 57 3.58 14.93 1.28
C VAL A 57 3.92 15.78 0.06
N PRO A 58 4.18 17.08 0.22
CA PRO A 58 4.63 17.94 -0.89
C PRO A 58 6.05 17.59 -1.33
N GLY A 59 6.43 18.06 -2.53
CA GLY A 59 7.77 17.98 -3.05
C GLY A 59 8.04 16.84 -4.03
N ASP A 60 9.27 16.35 -4.04
CA ASP A 60 9.75 15.32 -4.95
C ASP A 60 9.12 13.94 -4.66
N GLU A 61 8.91 13.16 -5.73
CA GLU A 61 8.25 11.85 -5.65
C GLU A 61 8.93 10.87 -4.70
N VAL A 62 10.25 10.75 -4.80
CA VAL A 62 11.02 9.76 -4.03
C VAL A 62 11.10 10.18 -2.57
N ALA A 63 11.36 11.46 -2.31
CA ALA A 63 11.39 12.03 -0.97
C ALA A 63 10.01 11.94 -0.31
N ALA A 64 8.95 12.27 -1.03
CA ALA A 64 7.58 12.20 -0.54
C ALA A 64 7.15 10.76 -0.22
N ARG A 65 7.55 9.78 -1.04
CA ARG A 65 7.32 8.36 -0.77
C ARG A 65 7.98 7.92 0.54
N SER A 66 9.25 8.29 0.73
CA SER A 66 10.02 7.92 1.92
C SER A 66 9.43 8.56 3.19
N GLU A 67 9.06 9.84 3.13
CA GLU A 67 8.43 10.55 4.24
C GLU A 67 7.03 10.01 4.53
N GLY A 68 6.21 9.79 3.50
CA GLY A 68 4.88 9.22 3.65
C GLY A 68 4.91 7.82 4.25
N PHE A 69 5.84 6.97 3.77
CA PHE A 69 6.07 5.66 4.36
C PHE A 69 6.43 5.76 5.85
N ARG A 70 7.35 6.65 6.22
CA ARG A 70 7.80 6.83 7.61
C ARG A 70 6.64 7.24 8.53
N ARG A 71 5.77 8.17 8.09
CA ARG A 71 4.59 8.60 8.86
C ARG A 71 3.60 7.46 9.07
N LEU A 72 3.26 6.74 8.00
CA LEU A 72 2.31 5.63 8.06
C LEU A 72 2.87 4.43 8.81
N ALA A 73 4.17 4.14 8.69
CA ALA A 73 4.87 3.14 9.49
C ALA A 73 4.82 3.51 10.98
N GLY A 74 5.08 4.78 11.33
CA GLY A 74 4.91 5.26 12.71
C GLY A 74 3.52 4.95 13.25
N TYR A 75 2.48 5.23 12.48
CA TYR A 75 1.10 4.95 12.85
C TYR A 75 0.87 3.45 13.14
N ILE A 76 1.24 2.56 12.23
CA ILE A 76 0.99 1.12 12.41
C ILE A 76 1.87 0.48 13.49
N PHE A 77 3.04 1.04 13.79
CA PHE A 77 3.96 0.55 14.83
C PHE A 77 3.77 1.22 16.20
N GLY A 78 2.61 1.85 16.45
CA GLY A 78 2.21 2.27 17.78
C GLY A 78 2.10 3.78 18.00
N ALA A 79 2.37 4.64 17.00
CA ALA A 79 2.04 6.05 17.08
C ALA A 79 0.52 6.28 16.88
N ASN A 80 -0.27 5.56 17.67
CA ASN A 80 -1.73 5.56 17.66
C ASN A 80 -2.28 5.41 19.08
N HIS A 81 -3.58 5.55 19.23
CA HIS A 81 -4.30 5.30 20.48
C HIS A 81 -5.61 4.56 20.17
N GLY A 82 -6.05 3.71 21.10
CA GLY A 82 -7.22 2.85 20.92
C GLY A 82 -8.47 3.59 20.49
N ALA A 83 -9.26 2.95 19.65
CA ALA A 83 -10.53 3.46 19.12
C ALA A 83 -11.67 3.55 20.15
N ALA A 84 -11.44 3.19 21.43
CA ALA A 84 -12.48 3.19 22.46
C ALA A 84 -13.19 4.55 22.53
N THR A 85 -14.45 4.56 22.15
CA THR A 85 -15.35 5.70 22.28
C THR A 85 -15.61 5.90 23.78
N ILE A 86 -14.92 6.85 24.39
CA ILE A 86 -15.30 7.33 25.71
C ILE A 86 -16.34 8.42 25.48
N ALA A 87 -17.56 8.23 26.01
CA ALA A 87 -18.55 9.26 26.10
C ALA A 87 -17.91 10.54 26.67
N MET A 88 -18.13 11.67 26.00
CA MET A 88 -17.48 12.96 26.26
C MET A 88 -17.63 13.41 27.70
N THR A 89 -16.63 13.17 28.52
CA THR A 89 -16.28 14.00 29.67
C THR A 89 -14.76 14.07 29.71
N ALA A 90 -14.18 15.25 29.58
CA ALA A 90 -12.73 15.44 29.62
C ALA A 90 -12.13 14.90 30.92
N PRO A 91 -10.92 14.26 30.91
CA PRO A 91 -9.75 14.54 30.09
C PRO A 91 -9.40 13.44 29.08
N VAL A 92 -8.51 13.76 28.15
CA VAL A 92 -8.03 12.87 27.07
C VAL A 92 -7.50 11.57 27.68
N SER A 93 -8.30 10.50 27.58
CA SER A 93 -7.82 9.15 27.90
C SER A 93 -7.01 8.63 26.74
N THR A 94 -5.69 8.55 26.90
CA THR A 94 -4.81 7.82 25.99
C THR A 94 -5.03 6.33 26.23
N GLY A 95 -5.82 5.68 25.36
CA GLY A 95 -5.87 4.22 25.32
C GLY A 95 -4.49 3.64 24.96
N PRO A 96 -4.22 2.36 25.29
CA PRO A 96 -2.95 1.74 24.94
C PRO A 96 -2.73 1.79 23.42
N SER A 97 -1.48 2.01 23.01
CA SER A 97 -1.10 1.92 21.60
C SER A 97 -1.17 0.48 21.10
N GLU A 98 -1.50 0.29 19.83
CA GLU A 98 -1.63 -1.02 19.21
C GLU A 98 -0.67 -1.14 18.01
N THR A 99 -0.05 -2.31 17.84
CA THR A 99 0.69 -2.62 16.63
C THR A 99 -0.25 -3.24 15.61
N ILE A 100 -0.44 -2.53 14.49
CA ILE A 100 -1.23 -2.97 13.34
C ILE A 100 -0.32 -3.75 12.40
N ALA A 101 -0.73 -4.93 11.94
CA ALA A 101 0.05 -5.71 10.99
C ALA A 101 0.23 -4.92 9.68
N MET A 102 1.45 -4.94 9.14
CA MET A 102 1.72 -4.32 7.84
C MET A 102 1.03 -5.09 6.73
N THR A 103 0.44 -4.39 5.79
CA THR A 103 -0.15 -4.95 4.56
C THR A 103 0.61 -4.50 3.32
N ALA A 104 0.46 -5.20 2.23
CA ALA A 104 0.95 -4.79 0.91
C ALA A 104 -0.25 -4.61 -0.04
N PRO A 105 -0.20 -3.73 -1.02
CA PRO A 105 0.91 -2.82 -1.35
C PRO A 105 0.89 -1.49 -0.57
N VAL A 106 2.02 -0.77 -0.63
CA VAL A 106 2.06 0.68 -0.39
C VAL A 106 1.60 1.37 -1.67
N ALA A 107 0.51 2.14 -1.60
CA ALA A 107 -0.02 2.87 -2.75
C ALA A 107 0.45 4.33 -2.75
N GLN A 108 0.94 4.81 -3.89
CA GLN A 108 1.34 6.20 -4.10
C GLN A 108 0.67 6.78 -5.35
N ALA A 109 0.23 8.03 -5.27
CA ALA A 109 -0.32 8.78 -6.40
C ALA A 109 0.03 10.26 -6.28
N LYS A 110 0.16 10.95 -7.42
CA LYS A 110 0.31 12.40 -7.46
C LYS A 110 -1.05 13.06 -7.19
N THR A 111 -1.06 14.18 -6.48
CA THR A 111 -2.23 15.02 -6.26
C THR A 111 -1.84 16.50 -6.43
N PRO A 112 -2.79 17.43 -6.54
CA PRO A 112 -2.46 18.87 -6.59
C PRO A 112 -1.62 19.36 -5.41
N GLU A 113 -1.83 18.79 -4.20
CA GLU A 113 -1.16 19.17 -2.96
C GLU A 113 0.20 18.47 -2.76
N GLY A 114 0.54 17.49 -3.62
CA GLY A 114 1.76 16.69 -3.51
C GLY A 114 1.54 15.22 -3.82
N TRP A 115 2.19 14.35 -3.07
CA TRP A 115 2.10 12.91 -3.26
C TRP A 115 1.30 12.28 -2.13
N ARG A 116 0.20 11.62 -2.48
CA ARG A 116 -0.60 10.82 -1.57
C ARG A 116 0.01 9.43 -1.42
N VAL A 117 0.34 9.06 -0.18
CA VAL A 117 0.79 7.70 0.18
C VAL A 117 -0.29 7.05 1.03
N ARG A 118 -0.58 5.77 0.77
CA ARG A 118 -1.58 4.97 1.48
C ARG A 118 -1.01 3.62 1.90
N PHE A 119 -1.35 3.22 3.13
CA PHE A 119 -1.30 1.83 3.57
C PHE A 119 -2.73 1.31 3.69
N PHE A 120 -3.04 0.20 3.06
CA PHE A 120 -4.32 -0.46 3.30
C PHE A 120 -4.31 -1.09 4.68
N MET A 121 -5.45 -1.12 5.34
CA MET A 121 -5.55 -1.72 6.67
C MET A 121 -5.96 -3.19 6.53
N PRO A 122 -5.52 -4.07 7.47
CA PRO A 122 -5.97 -5.45 7.51
C PRO A 122 -7.50 -5.55 7.51
N ALA A 123 -8.04 -6.53 6.80
CA ALA A 123 -9.49 -6.71 6.61
C ALA A 123 -10.27 -6.91 7.91
N ARG A 124 -9.59 -7.30 8.99
CA ARG A 124 -10.21 -7.48 10.33
C ARG A 124 -10.65 -6.17 10.98
N TYR A 125 -10.16 -5.01 10.52
CA TYR A 125 -10.52 -3.72 11.10
C TYR A 125 -11.73 -3.10 10.43
N THR A 126 -12.54 -2.42 11.24
CA THR A 126 -13.57 -1.48 10.79
C THR A 126 -13.15 -0.05 11.14
N MET A 127 -13.89 0.94 10.68
CA MET A 127 -13.63 2.34 11.01
C MET A 127 -13.74 2.60 12.53
N GLU A 128 -14.58 1.82 13.21
CA GLU A 128 -14.80 1.92 14.66
C GLU A 128 -13.71 1.23 15.49
N THR A 129 -13.11 0.15 14.97
CA THR A 129 -12.13 -0.65 15.71
C THR A 129 -10.69 -0.26 15.40
N LEU A 130 -10.47 0.49 14.31
CA LEU A 130 -9.13 0.90 13.93
C LEU A 130 -8.59 1.97 14.91
N PRO A 131 -7.37 1.79 15.49
CA PRO A 131 -6.75 2.80 16.34
C PRO A 131 -6.63 4.16 15.63
N ARG A 132 -6.79 5.25 16.38
CA ARG A 132 -6.68 6.60 15.83
C ARG A 132 -5.22 7.04 15.73
N PRO A 133 -4.80 7.67 14.62
CA PRO A 133 -3.44 8.21 14.49
C PRO A 133 -3.18 9.32 15.53
N ASN A 134 -1.96 9.35 16.09
CA ASN A 134 -1.50 10.46 16.90
C ASN A 134 -1.01 11.66 16.05
N ASP A 135 -0.52 11.38 14.82
CA ASP A 135 -0.11 12.40 13.87
C ASP A 135 -1.32 12.91 13.08
N PRO A 136 -1.71 14.20 13.19
CA PRO A 136 -2.86 14.75 12.48
C PRO A 136 -2.72 14.76 10.95
N ARG A 137 -1.50 14.53 10.43
CA ARG A 137 -1.25 14.39 8.99
C ARG A 137 -1.54 12.99 8.46
N VAL A 138 -1.87 12.05 9.34
CA VAL A 138 -2.33 10.70 8.99
C VAL A 138 -3.84 10.63 9.15
N GLU A 139 -4.52 10.33 8.07
CA GLU A 139 -5.98 10.23 8.05
C GLU A 139 -6.40 8.80 7.74
N ILE A 140 -7.42 8.30 8.44
CA ILE A 140 -8.07 7.03 8.09
C ILE A 140 -9.22 7.32 7.13
N VAL A 141 -9.23 6.60 6.01
CA VAL A 141 -10.23 6.79 4.96
C VAL A 141 -10.80 5.47 4.48
N THR A 142 -12.07 5.50 4.07
CA THR A 142 -12.66 4.42 3.27
C THR A 142 -12.33 4.66 1.81
N VAL A 143 -11.72 3.67 1.17
CA VAL A 143 -11.53 3.62 -0.29
C VAL A 143 -12.73 2.87 -0.85
N PRO A 144 -13.55 3.51 -1.71
CA PRO A 144 -14.75 2.87 -2.25
C PRO A 144 -14.40 1.67 -3.14
N PRO A 145 -15.39 0.82 -3.48
CA PRO A 145 -15.20 -0.21 -4.48
C PRO A 145 -14.79 0.41 -5.83
N GLU A 146 -13.76 -0.14 -6.44
CA GLU A 146 -13.22 0.39 -7.70
C GLU A 146 -12.68 -0.74 -8.57
N THR A 147 -12.76 -0.55 -9.88
CA THR A 147 -12.15 -1.43 -10.88
C THR A 147 -10.91 -0.76 -11.44
N TYR A 148 -9.81 -1.51 -11.46
CA TYR A 148 -8.51 -1.03 -11.94
C TYR A 148 -7.99 -1.87 -13.08
N ALA A 149 -7.37 -1.23 -14.06
CA ALA A 149 -6.41 -1.88 -14.93
C ALA A 149 -5.06 -1.87 -14.22
N VAL A 150 -4.45 -3.05 -14.07
CA VAL A 150 -3.24 -3.25 -13.26
C VAL A 150 -2.17 -3.90 -14.14
N TYR A 151 -1.10 -3.15 -14.39
CA TYR A 151 0.10 -3.64 -15.06
C TYR A 151 1.17 -4.02 -14.04
N ARG A 152 1.59 -5.29 -14.07
CA ARG A 152 2.63 -5.81 -13.19
C ARG A 152 3.99 -5.77 -13.86
N TYR A 153 5.01 -5.26 -13.13
CA TYR A 153 6.40 -5.18 -13.59
C TYR A 153 7.38 -5.47 -12.46
N THR A 154 8.64 -5.72 -12.82
CA THR A 154 9.78 -5.88 -11.90
C THR A 154 10.74 -4.70 -12.09
N GLY A 155 11.76 -4.58 -11.26
CA GLY A 155 12.78 -3.57 -11.40
C GLY A 155 12.87 -2.60 -10.21
N THR A 156 13.54 -1.48 -10.42
CA THR A 156 13.67 -0.44 -9.39
C THR A 156 12.38 0.40 -9.30
N ILE A 157 12.34 1.27 -8.32
CA ILE A 157 11.24 2.23 -8.14
C ILE A 157 11.72 3.66 -8.38
N SER A 158 12.68 3.82 -9.31
CA SER A 158 13.13 5.12 -9.78
C SER A 158 12.03 5.85 -10.55
N ALA A 159 12.07 7.18 -10.58
CA ALA A 159 11.08 7.96 -11.31
C ALA A 159 11.02 7.58 -12.81
N ALA A 160 12.15 7.23 -13.43
CA ALA A 160 12.20 6.81 -14.82
C ALA A 160 11.50 5.47 -15.06
N GLU A 161 11.73 4.46 -14.21
CA GLU A 161 11.06 3.16 -14.34
C GLU A 161 9.56 3.25 -14.04
N VAL A 162 9.17 4.05 -13.05
CA VAL A 162 7.76 4.32 -12.75
C VAL A 162 7.09 5.00 -13.95
N ALA A 163 7.71 6.01 -14.55
CA ALA A 163 7.17 6.66 -15.75
C ALA A 163 7.06 5.70 -16.94
N GLY A 164 8.06 4.82 -17.13
CA GLY A 164 8.03 3.77 -18.13
C GLY A 164 6.86 2.79 -17.92
N ALA A 165 6.61 2.39 -16.67
CA ALA A 165 5.48 1.52 -16.32
C ALA A 165 4.13 2.19 -16.58
N HIS A 166 4.00 3.50 -16.34
CA HIS A 166 2.79 4.26 -16.66
C HIS A 166 2.53 4.29 -18.17
N ALA A 167 3.58 4.54 -18.98
CA ALA A 167 3.48 4.54 -20.43
C ALA A 167 3.09 3.15 -20.95
N GLU A 168 3.66 2.09 -20.41
CA GLU A 168 3.33 0.72 -20.79
C GLU A 168 1.91 0.33 -20.40
N LEU A 169 1.44 0.71 -19.20
CA LEU A 169 0.05 0.53 -18.79
C LEU A 169 -0.91 1.21 -19.78
N ALA A 170 -0.65 2.45 -20.16
CA ALA A 170 -1.47 3.19 -21.11
C ALA A 170 -1.48 2.51 -22.50
N ARG A 171 -0.31 2.04 -22.97
CA ARG A 171 -0.17 1.30 -24.22
C ARG A 171 -0.95 -0.02 -24.21
N LEU A 172 -0.85 -0.80 -23.14
CA LEU A 172 -1.55 -2.08 -23.01
C LEU A 172 -3.06 -1.91 -22.86
N LEU A 173 -3.51 -0.83 -22.24
CA LEU A 173 -4.93 -0.54 -22.05
C LEU A 173 -5.61 -0.09 -23.34
N ALA A 174 -4.85 0.48 -24.28
CA ALA A 174 -5.40 0.95 -25.56
C ALA A 174 -6.07 -0.19 -26.34
N GLY A 175 -7.29 0.04 -26.80
CA GLY A 175 -8.06 -0.92 -27.60
C GLY A 175 -8.69 -2.08 -26.82
N THR A 176 -8.62 -2.07 -25.47
CA THR A 176 -9.17 -3.15 -24.64
C THR A 176 -10.67 -3.00 -24.34
N GLY A 177 -11.30 -1.89 -24.73
CA GLY A 177 -12.69 -1.56 -24.34
C GLY A 177 -12.81 -1.03 -22.91
N TYR A 178 -11.71 -0.68 -22.24
CA TYR A 178 -11.68 0.03 -20.96
C TYR A 178 -11.11 1.43 -21.14
N ILE A 179 -11.68 2.38 -20.42
CA ILE A 179 -11.27 3.78 -20.42
C ILE A 179 -10.69 4.11 -19.03
N ALA A 180 -9.47 4.62 -19.01
CA ALA A 180 -8.84 5.07 -17.78
C ALA A 180 -9.56 6.31 -17.23
N SER A 181 -9.74 6.33 -15.91
CA SER A 181 -10.31 7.45 -15.16
C SER A 181 -9.43 7.77 -13.95
N GLY A 182 -9.05 9.04 -13.83
CA GLY A 182 -8.25 9.51 -12.69
C GLY A 182 -6.74 9.28 -12.86
N GLU A 183 -6.05 9.31 -11.73
CA GLU A 183 -4.58 9.27 -11.63
C GLU A 183 -4.05 7.84 -11.68
N VAL A 184 -2.85 7.65 -12.25
CA VAL A 184 -2.14 6.38 -12.16
C VAL A 184 -1.57 6.23 -10.75
N LEU A 185 -1.85 5.10 -10.14
CA LEU A 185 -1.35 4.70 -8.84
C LEU A 185 -0.11 3.82 -9.01
N ASN A 186 0.85 3.97 -8.12
CA ASN A 186 1.98 3.06 -7.99
C ASN A 186 1.76 2.18 -6.77
N TRP A 187 1.83 0.87 -6.95
CA TRP A 187 1.70 -0.12 -5.89
C TRP A 187 3.01 -0.87 -5.72
N PHE A 188 3.65 -0.71 -4.55
CA PHE A 188 4.93 -1.30 -4.20
C PHE A 188 4.72 -2.36 -3.13
N TYR A 189 5.14 -3.58 -3.41
CA TYR A 189 4.90 -4.75 -2.56
C TYR A 189 6.12 -5.14 -1.75
N ASP A 190 7.30 -4.73 -2.16
CA ASP A 190 8.57 -5.17 -1.58
C ASP A 190 9.33 -4.02 -0.94
N PRO A 191 10.08 -4.30 0.15
CA PRO A 191 10.97 -3.32 0.75
C PRO A 191 12.13 -2.95 -0.21
N PRO A 192 12.76 -1.77 0.01
CA PRO A 192 13.78 -1.25 -0.91
C PRO A 192 15.05 -2.10 -1.01
N TRP A 193 15.31 -2.99 -0.06
CA TRP A 193 16.46 -3.92 -0.08
C TRP A 193 16.19 -5.23 -0.85
N THR A 194 14.96 -5.50 -1.30
CA THR A 194 14.68 -6.61 -2.21
C THR A 194 15.38 -6.39 -3.53
N LEU A 195 16.00 -7.43 -4.09
CA LEU A 195 16.69 -7.34 -5.38
C LEU A 195 15.73 -6.89 -6.49
N PRO A 196 16.08 -5.89 -7.30
CA PRO A 196 15.17 -5.31 -8.29
C PRO A 196 14.45 -6.31 -9.20
N PRO A 197 15.12 -7.33 -9.76
CA PRO A 197 14.44 -8.32 -10.61
C PRO A 197 13.40 -9.19 -9.88
N LEU A 198 13.44 -9.23 -8.55
CA LEU A 198 12.55 -10.04 -7.70
C LEU A 198 11.42 -9.19 -7.08
N ARG A 199 11.43 -7.87 -7.29
CA ARG A 199 10.37 -6.98 -6.80
C ARG A 199 9.12 -7.17 -7.62
N ARG A 200 7.98 -7.09 -6.93
CA ARG A 200 6.67 -6.90 -7.53
C ARG A 200 6.28 -5.44 -7.39
N ASN A 201 6.20 -4.77 -8.52
CA ASN A 201 5.64 -3.43 -8.63
C ASN A 201 4.42 -3.50 -9.54
N GLU A 202 3.45 -2.62 -9.32
CA GLU A 202 2.27 -2.52 -10.17
C GLU A 202 1.95 -1.05 -10.43
N ALA A 203 1.65 -0.72 -11.69
CA ALA A 203 1.01 0.51 -12.09
C ALA A 203 -0.48 0.22 -12.25
N ALA A 204 -1.34 1.01 -11.62
CA ALA A 204 -2.77 0.80 -11.62
C ALA A 204 -3.51 2.10 -11.95
N VAL A 205 -4.54 2.03 -12.77
CA VAL A 205 -5.43 3.14 -13.07
C VAL A 205 -6.88 2.69 -12.96
N ALA A 206 -7.72 3.50 -12.32
CA ALA A 206 -9.14 3.23 -12.29
C ALA A 206 -9.70 3.22 -13.70
N VAL A 207 -10.60 2.27 -14.00
CA VAL A 207 -11.18 2.11 -15.33
C VAL A 207 -12.70 1.95 -15.29
N THR A 208 -13.33 2.42 -16.35
CA THR A 208 -14.72 2.13 -16.68
C THR A 208 -14.78 1.39 -17.99
N LYS A 209 -15.77 0.54 -18.18
CA LYS A 209 -15.99 -0.11 -19.46
C LYS A 209 -16.48 0.92 -20.48
N SER A 210 -15.91 0.92 -21.69
CA SER A 210 -16.39 1.76 -22.79
C SER A 210 -17.86 1.46 -23.09
N PRO A 211 -18.69 2.46 -23.35
CA PRO A 211 -20.01 2.22 -23.91
C PRO A 211 -19.87 1.45 -25.23
N SER A 212 -20.63 0.38 -25.39
CA SER A 212 -20.74 -0.40 -26.61
C SER A 212 -21.54 0.33 -27.65
#